data_0ffb9a7430a769ea514e9c22a0c7d47b
#
_entry.id   0ffb9a7430a769ea514e9c22a0c7d47b
#
_cell.length_a   1.000
_cell.length_b   1.000
_cell.length_c   1.000
_cell.angle_alpha   90.00
_cell.angle_beta   90.00
_cell.angle_gamma   90.00
#
_symmetry.space_group_name_H-M   'P 1'
#
loop_
_entity.id
_entity.type
_entity.pdbx_description
1 polymer ?
#
loop_
_entity_poly.entity_id
_entity_poly.type
_entity_poly.pdbx_seq_one_letter_code
_entity_poly.pdbx_strand_id
1 'polypeptide(L)'
;MWHYATSRCKSIWKGNETKILLVHGWESNASRWKKTLPHLQKSGSTIIAIDGPAHGLSSGKEFSIPQYAAFINIAVENFKPQYLIGHSIGGKTCLYYQSVYQSTLIQKMVILGAPSDFNIILNNYIVMLSLNQKIAIRLKNYYLEHHKLNIDHFTGKLFASKINTKGLIAHDIDDTVVAFTEGKKPPLTKETMERSASSSCFLTVFRSWPSNTFLHIEMPLIPAFE
;
A
#
# COMPACT_ATOMS: atom_id res chain seq x y z
N MET A 1 1.51 24.81 -5.80
CA MET A 1 2.48 24.59 -4.71
C MET A 1 1.70 24.06 -3.50
N TRP A 2 1.88 22.79 -3.15
CA TRP A 2 1.09 22.17 -2.08
C TRP A 2 1.75 22.45 -0.74
N HIS A 3 1.08 23.20 0.14
CA HIS A 3 1.54 23.37 1.51
C HIS A 3 1.16 22.13 2.34
N TYR A 4 2.13 21.29 2.60
CA TYR A 4 1.96 20.10 3.43
C TYR A 4 2.08 20.47 4.91
N ALA A 5 1.00 20.34 5.65
CA ALA A 5 1.02 20.48 7.10
C ALA A 5 1.68 19.23 7.72
N THR A 6 3.00 19.25 7.85
CA THR A 6 3.84 18.09 8.13
C THR A 6 3.87 17.65 9.59
N SER A 7 3.28 18.36 10.53
CA SER A 7 3.50 18.09 11.95
C SER A 7 2.41 17.29 12.67
N ARG A 8 1.20 17.18 12.11
CA ARG A 8 0.05 16.55 12.80
C ARG A 8 -0.42 15.23 12.18
N CYS A 9 0.02 14.90 10.98
CA CYS A 9 -0.47 13.75 10.22
C CYS A 9 0.34 12.47 10.39
N LYS A 10 1.00 12.29 11.54
CA LYS A 10 1.83 11.12 11.80
C LYS A 10 1.79 10.70 13.27
N SER A 11 1.94 9.40 13.49
CA SER A 11 2.23 8.81 14.81
C SER A 11 3.60 8.15 14.78
N ILE A 12 4.42 8.37 15.78
CA ILE A 12 5.78 7.83 15.87
C ILE A 12 5.93 7.07 17.18
N TRP A 13 6.35 5.82 17.09
CA TRP A 13 6.77 4.99 18.22
C TRP A 13 8.26 4.76 18.10
N LYS A 14 9.02 5.36 19.02
CA LYS A 14 10.49 5.31 19.00
C LYS A 14 11.01 3.91 19.30
N GLY A 15 12.02 3.51 18.58
CA GLY A 15 12.77 2.27 18.70
C GLY A 15 14.24 2.51 18.32
N ASN A 16 14.87 1.50 17.72
CA ASN A 16 16.25 1.57 17.23
C ASN A 16 16.35 2.37 15.90
N GLU A 17 17.51 2.34 15.26
CA GLU A 17 17.80 3.03 14.00
C GLU A 17 17.00 2.50 12.80
N THR A 18 16.52 1.25 12.86
CA THR A 18 15.67 0.68 11.82
C THR A 18 14.29 1.32 11.87
N LYS A 19 13.81 1.82 10.74
CA LYS A 19 12.55 2.55 10.66
C LYS A 19 11.58 1.89 9.70
N ILE A 20 10.34 1.77 10.15
CA ILE A 20 9.22 1.19 9.40
C ILE A 20 8.19 2.29 9.15
N LEU A 21 7.84 2.53 7.89
CA LEU A 21 6.77 3.45 7.51
C LEU A 21 5.50 2.65 7.20
N LEU A 22 4.40 3.02 7.86
CA LEU A 22 3.09 2.40 7.73
C LEU A 22 2.13 3.30 6.95
N VAL A 23 1.49 2.72 5.92
CA VAL A 23 0.59 3.40 4.97
C VAL A 23 -0.77 2.72 4.99
N HIS A 24 -1.79 3.44 5.51
CA HIS A 24 -3.15 2.89 5.68
C HIS A 24 -3.96 2.86 4.37
N GLY A 25 -5.11 2.17 4.39
CA GLY A 25 -6.05 2.06 3.28
C GLY A 25 -7.07 3.20 3.20
N TRP A 26 -8.07 3.03 2.32
CA TRP A 26 -9.19 3.95 2.14
C TRP A 26 -10.04 4.07 3.42
N GLU A 27 -10.65 5.24 3.64
CA GLU A 27 -11.52 5.52 4.80
C GLU A 27 -10.91 5.10 6.15
N SER A 28 -9.60 5.26 6.28
CA SER A 28 -8.82 4.84 7.43
C SER A 28 -7.83 5.93 7.84
N ASN A 29 -7.02 5.66 8.83
CA ASN A 29 -5.96 6.56 9.31
C ASN A 29 -4.87 5.76 10.04
N ALA A 30 -3.88 6.43 10.62
CA ALA A 30 -2.79 5.81 11.35
C ALA A 30 -3.24 4.88 12.50
N SER A 31 -4.43 5.11 13.11
CA SER A 31 -4.94 4.28 14.20
C SER A 31 -5.27 2.85 13.78
N ARG A 32 -5.42 2.59 12.47
CA ARG A 32 -5.62 1.24 11.95
C ARG A 32 -4.52 0.27 12.42
N TRP A 33 -3.33 0.77 12.58
CA TRP A 33 -2.16 -0.03 12.95
C TRP A 33 -2.11 -0.38 14.45
N LYS A 34 -3.05 0.13 15.27
CA LYS A 34 -3.08 -0.08 16.72
C LYS A 34 -2.94 -1.55 17.13
N LYS A 35 -3.60 -2.47 16.42
CA LYS A 35 -3.54 -3.91 16.73
C LYS A 35 -2.24 -4.56 16.23
N THR A 36 -1.64 -4.08 15.15
CA THR A 36 -0.39 -4.61 14.58
C THR A 36 0.83 -4.04 15.31
N LEU A 37 0.69 -2.85 15.88
CA LEU A 37 1.78 -2.11 16.51
C LEU A 37 2.54 -2.93 17.57
N PRO A 38 1.88 -3.65 18.53
CA PRO A 38 2.60 -4.44 19.53
C PRO A 38 3.48 -5.54 18.93
N HIS A 39 3.09 -6.08 17.77
CA HIS A 39 3.87 -7.09 17.06
C HIS A 39 5.09 -6.45 16.35
N LEU A 40 4.90 -5.32 15.69
CA LEU A 40 5.98 -4.59 15.03
C LEU A 40 7.00 -4.05 16.04
N GLN A 41 6.55 -3.63 17.22
CA GLN A 41 7.42 -3.15 18.30
C GLN A 41 8.38 -4.22 18.83
N LYS A 42 8.03 -5.52 18.71
CA LYS A 42 8.92 -6.63 19.10
C LYS A 42 10.23 -6.64 18.28
N SER A 43 10.23 -6.05 17.08
CA SER A 43 11.47 -5.89 16.28
C SER A 43 12.42 -4.85 16.85
N GLY A 44 12.01 -4.07 17.83
CA GLY A 44 12.76 -2.93 18.35
C GLY A 44 12.81 -1.73 17.40
N SER A 45 12.20 -1.81 16.21
CA SER A 45 12.28 -0.75 15.20
C SER A 45 11.49 0.50 15.58
N THR A 46 11.93 1.65 15.08
CA THR A 46 11.13 2.87 15.11
C THR A 46 9.99 2.75 14.08
N ILE A 47 8.76 2.95 14.51
CA ILE A 47 7.57 2.80 13.68
C ILE A 47 6.94 4.16 13.45
N ILE A 48 6.65 4.48 12.20
CA ILE A 48 6.06 5.73 11.75
C ILE A 48 4.78 5.38 10.98
N ALA A 49 3.64 5.88 11.40
CA ALA A 49 2.40 5.77 10.66
C ALA A 49 1.96 7.15 10.19
N ILE A 50 1.63 7.28 8.92
CA ILE A 50 1.15 8.54 8.33
C ILE A 50 -0.33 8.45 8.01
N ASP A 51 -1.01 9.60 8.13
CA ASP A 51 -2.35 9.79 7.57
C ASP A 51 -2.23 10.26 6.11
N GLY A 52 -2.97 9.62 5.22
CA GLY A 52 -3.02 9.98 3.81
C GLY A 52 -3.73 11.32 3.57
N PRO A 53 -3.65 11.90 2.36
CA PRO A 53 -4.35 13.14 2.03
C PRO A 53 -5.85 13.00 2.28
N ALA A 54 -6.47 14.02 2.86
CA ALA A 54 -7.88 14.08 3.24
C ALA A 54 -8.33 12.99 4.25
N HIS A 55 -7.39 12.32 4.94
CA HIS A 55 -7.69 11.30 5.95
C HIS A 55 -7.07 11.67 7.31
N GLY A 56 -7.70 11.20 8.39
CA GLY A 56 -7.22 11.39 9.75
C GLY A 56 -6.97 12.85 10.11
N LEU A 57 -5.75 13.18 10.50
CA LEU A 57 -5.33 14.55 10.82
C LEU A 57 -4.64 15.27 9.65
N SER A 58 -4.55 14.62 8.48
CA SER A 58 -3.99 15.24 7.28
C SER A 58 -4.93 16.27 6.68
N SER A 59 -4.34 17.31 6.10
CA SER A 59 -5.08 18.31 5.34
C SER A 59 -5.49 17.80 3.95
N GLY A 60 -6.36 18.56 3.28
CA GLY A 60 -6.85 18.25 1.95
C GLY A 60 -8.35 17.95 1.95
N LYS A 61 -8.95 17.98 0.77
CA LYS A 61 -10.36 17.65 0.54
C LYS A 61 -10.52 16.50 -0.44
N GLU A 62 -9.44 16.13 -1.11
CA GLU A 62 -9.41 15.11 -2.16
C GLU A 62 -8.33 14.10 -1.87
N PHE A 63 -8.57 12.89 -2.34
CA PHE A 63 -7.62 11.78 -2.29
C PHE A 63 -7.33 11.29 -3.70
N SER A 64 -6.05 11.07 -3.98
CA SER A 64 -5.62 10.27 -5.13
C SER A 64 -4.35 9.51 -4.79
N ILE A 65 -4.12 8.39 -5.50
CA ILE A 65 -2.91 7.58 -5.29
C ILE A 65 -1.64 8.40 -5.56
N PRO A 66 -1.53 9.24 -6.62
CA PRO A 66 -0.37 10.10 -6.81
C PRO A 66 -0.15 11.11 -5.68
N GLN A 67 -1.21 11.71 -5.14
CA GLN A 67 -1.09 12.60 -3.97
C GLN A 67 -0.59 11.84 -2.75
N TYR A 68 -1.14 10.65 -2.49
CA TYR A 68 -0.68 9.83 -1.37
C TYR A 68 0.76 9.37 -1.54
N ALA A 69 1.19 9.03 -2.76
CA ALA A 69 2.59 8.74 -3.05
C ALA A 69 3.51 9.94 -2.79
N ALA A 70 3.06 11.16 -3.07
CA ALA A 70 3.80 12.37 -2.71
C ALA A 70 3.92 12.55 -1.19
N PHE A 71 2.87 12.21 -0.42
CA PHE A 71 2.94 12.17 1.05
C PHE A 71 3.93 11.13 1.56
N ILE A 72 3.93 9.93 0.95
CA ILE A 72 4.92 8.89 1.25
C ILE A 72 6.33 9.42 0.96
N ASN A 73 6.54 10.09 -0.19
CA ASN A 73 7.86 10.63 -0.52
C ASN A 73 8.36 11.63 0.52
N ILE A 74 7.51 12.55 0.96
CA ILE A 74 7.85 13.50 2.02
C ILE A 74 8.21 12.77 3.32
N ALA A 75 7.45 11.73 3.68
CA ALA A 75 7.76 10.94 4.86
C ALA A 75 9.08 10.17 4.71
N VAL A 76 9.35 9.61 3.54
CA VAL A 76 10.61 8.91 3.25
C VAL A 76 11.80 9.85 3.33
N GLU A 77 11.72 11.04 2.74
CA GLU A 77 12.79 12.04 2.78
C GLU A 77 13.08 12.54 4.22
N ASN A 78 12.03 12.72 5.03
CA ASN A 78 12.18 13.22 6.39
C ASN A 78 12.63 12.17 7.39
N PHE A 79 12.10 10.94 7.29
CA PHE A 79 12.32 9.88 8.29
C PHE A 79 13.33 8.84 7.85
N LYS A 80 13.59 8.71 6.56
CA LYS A 80 14.50 7.72 5.96
C LYS A 80 14.20 6.28 6.41
N PRO A 81 12.96 5.78 6.23
CA PRO A 81 12.61 4.43 6.61
C PRO A 81 13.27 3.41 5.67
N GLN A 82 13.64 2.26 6.22
CA GLN A 82 14.15 1.13 5.46
C GLN A 82 13.03 0.19 5.01
N TYR A 83 11.91 0.16 5.75
CA TYR A 83 10.78 -0.70 5.46
C TYR A 83 9.50 0.10 5.21
N LEU A 84 8.73 -0.33 4.20
CA LEU A 84 7.48 0.28 3.83
C LEU A 84 6.37 -0.78 3.89
N ILE A 85 5.36 -0.57 4.73
CA ILE A 85 4.22 -1.48 4.87
C ILE A 85 2.96 -0.75 4.48
N GLY A 86 2.26 -1.26 3.47
CA GLY A 86 1.01 -0.69 2.98
C GLY A 86 -0.16 -1.67 3.04
N HIS A 87 -1.34 -1.17 3.43
CA HIS A 87 -2.57 -1.94 3.48
C HIS A 87 -3.58 -1.43 2.46
N SER A 88 -4.22 -2.35 1.71
CA SER A 88 -5.29 -2.05 0.75
C SER A 88 -4.83 -1.00 -0.28
N ILE A 89 -5.57 0.11 -0.47
CA ILE A 89 -5.18 1.21 -1.36
C ILE A 89 -3.82 1.82 -0.97
N GLY A 90 -3.47 1.81 0.33
CA GLY A 90 -2.14 2.22 0.79
C GLY A 90 -1.05 1.28 0.28
N GLY A 91 -1.31 -0.02 0.21
CA GLY A 91 -0.40 -0.99 -0.40
C GLY A 91 -0.20 -0.73 -1.89
N LYS A 92 -1.29 -0.47 -2.63
CA LYS A 92 -1.22 -0.07 -4.04
C LYS A 92 -0.44 1.24 -4.20
N THR A 93 -0.62 2.19 -3.28
CA THR A 93 0.11 3.46 -3.29
C THR A 93 1.61 3.24 -3.04
N CYS A 94 1.99 2.31 -2.17
CA CYS A 94 3.39 1.94 -1.95
C CYS A 94 4.04 1.37 -3.23
N LEU A 95 3.33 0.51 -3.96
CA LEU A 95 3.80 0.01 -5.26
C LEU A 95 3.95 1.15 -6.29
N TYR A 96 2.94 2.01 -6.39
CA TYR A 96 3.01 3.18 -7.27
C TYR A 96 4.16 4.11 -6.87
N TYR A 97 4.29 4.43 -5.59
CA TYR A 97 5.38 5.24 -5.05
C TYR A 97 6.75 4.70 -5.50
N GLN A 98 7.01 3.43 -5.24
CA GLN A 98 8.31 2.85 -5.55
C GLN A 98 8.55 2.75 -7.07
N SER A 99 7.49 2.55 -7.87
CA SER A 99 7.60 2.53 -9.34
C SER A 99 7.95 3.88 -9.96
N VAL A 100 7.60 4.99 -9.29
CA VAL A 100 7.82 6.36 -9.78
C VAL A 100 9.07 6.98 -9.17
N TYR A 101 9.20 6.91 -7.85
CA TYR A 101 10.29 7.57 -7.11
C TYR A 101 11.56 6.73 -7.02
N GLN A 102 11.47 5.41 -7.17
CA GLN A 102 12.58 4.46 -7.13
C GLN A 102 13.55 4.72 -5.96
N SER A 103 12.97 4.96 -4.79
CA SER A 103 13.74 5.33 -3.60
C SER A 103 14.67 4.20 -3.18
N THR A 104 15.97 4.47 -3.13
CA THR A 104 16.99 3.55 -2.66
C THR A 104 17.00 3.40 -1.14
N LEU A 105 16.31 4.28 -0.41
CA LEU A 105 16.15 4.20 1.04
C LEU A 105 15.28 3.02 1.44
N ILE A 106 14.30 2.65 0.61
CA ILE A 106 13.39 1.54 0.88
C ILE A 106 14.05 0.23 0.48
N GLN A 107 14.46 -0.55 1.46
CA GLN A 107 15.11 -1.84 1.26
C GLN A 107 14.11 -2.97 1.05
N LYS A 108 12.97 -2.94 1.77
CA LYS A 108 11.91 -3.97 1.66
C LYS A 108 10.52 -3.36 1.78
N MET A 109 9.55 -4.02 1.13
CA MET A 109 8.15 -3.63 1.21
C MET A 109 7.27 -4.80 1.63
N VAL A 110 6.18 -4.51 2.36
CA VAL A 110 5.12 -5.46 2.67
C VAL A 110 3.79 -4.86 2.20
N ILE A 111 3.10 -5.58 1.35
CA ILE A 111 1.83 -5.16 0.75
C ILE A 111 0.73 -6.11 1.25
N LEU A 112 -0.25 -5.56 1.96
CA LEU A 112 -1.30 -6.31 2.63
C LEU A 112 -2.65 -6.05 1.96
N GLY A 113 -3.31 -7.08 1.39
CA GLY A 113 -4.66 -7.01 0.84
C GLY A 113 -4.84 -5.88 -0.18
N ALA A 114 -3.85 -5.64 -1.04
CA ALA A 114 -3.90 -4.55 -2.00
C ALA A 114 -4.55 -4.99 -3.31
N PRO A 115 -5.46 -4.15 -3.88
CA PRO A 115 -6.04 -4.42 -5.19
C PRO A 115 -5.00 -4.27 -6.30
N SER A 116 -5.00 -5.21 -7.24
CA SER A 116 -4.07 -5.19 -8.38
C SER A 116 -4.41 -4.06 -9.35
N ASP A 117 -5.68 -3.91 -9.68
CA ASP A 117 -6.14 -2.98 -10.70
C ASP A 117 -7.05 -1.90 -10.12
N PHE A 118 -6.78 -0.64 -10.47
CA PHE A 118 -7.63 0.47 -10.02
C PHE A 118 -9.03 0.40 -10.66
N ASN A 119 -9.13 -0.12 -11.86
CA ASN A 119 -10.39 -0.30 -12.57
C ASN A 119 -11.37 -1.19 -11.80
N ILE A 120 -10.86 -2.21 -11.09
CA ILE A 120 -11.69 -3.10 -10.28
C ILE A 120 -12.26 -2.35 -9.07
N ILE A 121 -11.43 -1.59 -8.37
CA ILE A 121 -11.89 -0.76 -7.25
C ILE A 121 -12.99 0.17 -7.72
N LEU A 122 -12.76 0.86 -8.84
CA LEU A 122 -13.72 1.80 -9.40
C LEU A 122 -15.01 1.12 -9.82
N ASN A 123 -14.93 -0.05 -10.47
CA ASN A 123 -16.12 -0.81 -10.86
C ASN A 123 -16.89 -1.32 -9.64
N ASN A 124 -16.21 -1.83 -8.60
CA ASN A 124 -16.87 -2.23 -7.36
C ASN A 124 -17.59 -1.04 -6.71
N TYR A 125 -16.98 0.14 -6.73
CA TYR A 125 -17.60 1.36 -6.23
C TYR A 125 -18.83 1.78 -7.05
N ILE A 126 -18.75 1.71 -8.37
CA ILE A 126 -19.86 1.97 -9.29
C ILE A 126 -21.02 1.04 -8.99
N VAL A 127 -20.76 -0.25 -8.82
CA VAL A 127 -21.79 -1.27 -8.51
C VAL A 127 -22.39 -1.02 -7.12
N MET A 128 -21.55 -0.82 -6.11
CA MET A 128 -21.97 -0.58 -4.72
C MET A 128 -22.91 0.64 -4.61
N LEU A 129 -22.62 1.71 -5.34
CA LEU A 129 -23.43 2.93 -5.37
C LEU A 129 -24.53 2.91 -6.44
N SER A 130 -24.72 1.79 -7.13
CA SER A 130 -25.71 1.64 -8.22
C SER A 130 -25.63 2.77 -9.25
N LEU A 131 -24.43 3.20 -9.61
CA LEU A 131 -24.21 4.29 -10.54
C LEU A 131 -24.53 3.86 -11.97
N ASN A 132 -25.21 4.70 -12.71
CA ASN A 132 -25.51 4.43 -14.12
C ASN A 132 -24.25 4.59 -15.00
N GLN A 133 -24.31 4.03 -16.20
CA GLN A 133 -23.17 4.00 -17.13
C GLN A 133 -22.65 5.40 -17.51
N LYS A 134 -23.53 6.42 -17.58
CA LYS A 134 -23.09 7.80 -17.87
C LYS A 134 -22.20 8.35 -16.77
N ILE A 135 -22.55 8.10 -15.50
CA ILE A 135 -21.75 8.51 -14.34
C ILE A 135 -20.45 7.71 -14.32
N ALA A 136 -20.48 6.41 -14.59
CA ALA A 136 -19.29 5.57 -14.64
C ALA A 136 -18.27 6.08 -15.68
N ILE A 137 -18.72 6.44 -16.88
CA ILE A 137 -17.85 7.02 -17.92
C ILE A 137 -17.29 8.38 -17.47
N ARG A 138 -18.15 9.25 -16.92
CA ARG A 138 -17.71 10.56 -16.41
C ARG A 138 -16.65 10.43 -15.31
N LEU A 139 -16.81 9.46 -14.43
CA LEU A 139 -15.88 9.22 -13.35
C LEU A 139 -14.51 8.76 -13.89
N LYS A 140 -14.49 7.86 -14.89
CA LYS A 140 -13.25 7.46 -15.57
C LYS A 140 -12.55 8.63 -16.25
N ASN A 141 -13.32 9.46 -16.98
CA ASN A 141 -12.79 10.64 -17.65
C ASN A 141 -12.25 11.68 -16.64
N TYR A 142 -12.93 11.85 -15.50
CA TYR A 142 -12.47 12.73 -14.42
C TYR A 142 -11.07 12.33 -13.93
N TYR A 143 -10.81 11.04 -13.71
CA TYR A 143 -9.48 10.57 -13.31
C TYR A 143 -8.43 10.84 -14.38
N LEU A 144 -8.78 10.67 -15.66
CA LEU A 144 -7.86 10.96 -16.76
C LEU A 144 -7.55 12.45 -16.87
N GLU A 145 -8.56 13.30 -16.80
CA GLU A 145 -8.43 14.76 -17.02
C GLU A 145 -7.76 15.47 -15.83
N HIS A 146 -8.20 15.15 -14.60
CA HIS A 146 -7.76 15.87 -13.39
C HIS A 146 -6.49 15.29 -12.77
N HIS A 147 -6.33 13.98 -12.82
CA HIS A 147 -5.18 13.31 -12.23
C HIS A 147 -4.17 12.80 -13.25
N LYS A 148 -4.46 12.96 -14.56
CA LYS A 148 -3.65 12.40 -15.66
C LYS A 148 -3.43 10.90 -15.53
N LEU A 149 -4.40 10.21 -14.93
CA LEU A 149 -4.37 8.78 -14.68
C LEU A 149 -5.21 8.05 -15.72
N ASN A 150 -4.56 7.32 -16.60
CA ASN A 150 -5.25 6.32 -17.40
C ASN A 150 -5.51 5.09 -16.51
N ILE A 151 -6.77 4.93 -16.11
CA ILE A 151 -7.21 3.88 -15.18
C ILE A 151 -6.87 2.48 -15.70
N ASP A 152 -6.97 2.25 -16.99
CA ASP A 152 -6.72 0.94 -17.62
C ASP A 152 -5.23 0.56 -17.57
N HIS A 153 -4.35 1.54 -17.46
CA HIS A 153 -2.90 1.34 -17.30
C HIS A 153 -2.42 1.47 -15.85
N PHE A 154 -3.35 1.74 -14.91
CA PHE A 154 -2.98 1.93 -13.51
C PHE A 154 -3.01 0.61 -12.74
N THR A 155 -2.15 -0.33 -13.17
CA THR A 155 -2.14 -1.71 -12.69
C THR A 155 -0.94 -2.02 -11.81
N GLY A 156 -1.14 -2.91 -10.83
CA GLY A 156 -0.05 -3.39 -9.96
C GLY A 156 1.05 -4.10 -10.74
N LYS A 157 0.69 -4.79 -11.84
CA LYS A 157 1.65 -5.44 -12.75
C LYS A 157 2.61 -4.43 -13.37
N LEU A 158 2.09 -3.30 -13.87
CA LEU A 158 2.91 -2.25 -14.45
C LEU A 158 3.85 -1.61 -13.42
N PHE A 159 3.35 -1.41 -12.19
CA PHE A 159 4.20 -0.85 -11.13
C PHE A 159 5.30 -1.81 -10.73
N ALA A 160 4.94 -3.06 -10.46
CA ALA A 160 5.89 -4.08 -10.04
C ALA A 160 7.00 -4.34 -11.07
N SER A 161 6.70 -4.22 -12.38
CA SER A 161 7.73 -4.38 -13.43
C SER A 161 8.83 -3.31 -13.40
N LYS A 162 8.61 -2.22 -12.66
CA LYS A 162 9.56 -1.10 -12.51
C LYS A 162 10.26 -1.09 -11.15
N ILE A 163 9.96 -2.04 -10.28
CA ILE A 163 10.44 -2.07 -8.89
C ILE A 163 11.48 -3.15 -8.73
N ASN A 164 12.66 -2.77 -8.22
CA ASN A 164 13.73 -3.69 -7.84
C ASN A 164 13.77 -3.98 -6.33
N THR A 165 12.95 -3.27 -5.54
CA THR A 165 12.88 -3.44 -4.10
C THR A 165 12.28 -4.80 -3.73
N LYS A 166 12.94 -5.53 -2.83
CA LYS A 166 12.43 -6.79 -2.28
C LYS A 166 11.11 -6.57 -1.55
N GLY A 167 10.16 -7.51 -1.70
CA GLY A 167 8.86 -7.34 -1.07
C GLY A 167 8.12 -8.63 -0.78
N LEU A 168 7.16 -8.52 0.14
CA LEU A 168 6.17 -9.53 0.46
C LEU A 168 4.80 -9.00 0.11
N ILE A 169 4.00 -9.77 -0.61
CA ILE A 169 2.58 -9.53 -0.80
C ILE A 169 1.82 -10.57 0.02
N ALA A 170 0.96 -10.10 0.91
CA ALA A 170 0.09 -10.95 1.70
C ALA A 170 -1.37 -10.62 1.41
N HIS A 171 -2.18 -11.65 1.17
CA HIS A 171 -3.59 -11.50 0.86
C HIS A 171 -4.40 -12.60 1.53
N ASP A 172 -5.53 -12.23 2.12
CA ASP A 172 -6.47 -13.17 2.70
C ASP A 172 -7.28 -13.83 1.56
N ILE A 173 -7.40 -15.15 1.58
CA ILE A 173 -8.21 -15.88 0.58
C ILE A 173 -9.71 -15.62 0.74
N ASP A 174 -10.12 -15.24 1.95
CA ASP A 174 -11.51 -14.97 2.33
C ASP A 174 -11.81 -13.45 2.32
N ASP A 175 -10.91 -12.61 1.75
CA ASP A 175 -11.13 -11.17 1.65
C ASP A 175 -12.35 -10.87 0.77
N THR A 176 -13.41 -10.35 1.40
CA THR A 176 -14.67 -9.99 0.74
C THR A 176 -14.66 -8.61 0.11
N VAL A 177 -13.67 -7.78 0.41
CA VAL A 177 -13.54 -6.40 -0.09
C VAL A 177 -12.65 -6.35 -1.33
N VAL A 178 -11.47 -6.96 -1.22
CA VAL A 178 -10.53 -7.11 -2.33
C VAL A 178 -10.35 -8.60 -2.58
N ALA A 179 -11.01 -9.12 -3.61
CA ALA A 179 -10.98 -10.54 -3.90
C ALA A 179 -9.53 -11.06 -4.01
N PHE A 180 -9.25 -12.22 -3.40
CA PHE A 180 -7.93 -12.85 -3.42
C PHE A 180 -7.32 -13.00 -4.82
N THR A 181 -8.17 -13.20 -5.84
CA THR A 181 -7.75 -13.25 -7.24
C THR A 181 -7.01 -11.99 -7.68
N GLU A 182 -7.26 -10.86 -7.02
CA GLU A 182 -6.56 -9.60 -7.26
C GLU A 182 -5.11 -9.64 -6.75
N GLY A 183 -4.86 -10.26 -5.61
CA GLY A 183 -3.52 -10.48 -5.10
C GLY A 183 -2.66 -11.39 -6.00
N LYS A 184 -3.29 -12.24 -6.82
CA LYS A 184 -2.59 -13.14 -7.75
C LYS A 184 -2.21 -12.51 -9.09
N LYS A 185 -2.84 -11.39 -9.49
CA LYS A 185 -2.65 -10.80 -10.82
C LYS A 185 -1.31 -10.08 -11.05
N PRO A 186 -0.74 -9.32 -10.11
CA PRO A 186 0.56 -8.68 -10.33
C PRO A 186 1.69 -9.63 -10.00
N PRO A 187 2.77 -9.51 -10.61
CA PRO A 187 3.71 -10.31 -11.39
C PRO A 187 3.94 -11.73 -10.88
N LEU A 188 3.01 -12.28 -10.13
CA LEU A 188 3.06 -13.53 -9.39
C LEU A 188 2.44 -14.69 -10.19
N THR A 189 2.58 -14.69 -11.51
CA THR A 189 2.40 -15.92 -12.26
C THR A 189 3.53 -16.89 -11.86
N LYS A 190 3.24 -18.21 -11.92
CA LYS A 190 4.22 -19.26 -11.62
C LYS A 190 5.55 -19.03 -12.36
N GLU A 191 5.51 -18.51 -13.60
CA GLU A 191 6.66 -18.09 -14.40
C GLU A 191 7.44 -16.92 -13.82
N THR A 192 6.76 -15.97 -13.17
CA THR A 192 7.43 -14.85 -12.48
C THR A 192 8.00 -15.32 -11.15
N MET A 193 7.39 -16.31 -10.50
CA MET A 193 7.96 -16.96 -9.31
C MET A 193 9.21 -17.77 -9.66
N GLU A 194 9.24 -18.47 -10.79
CA GLU A 194 10.40 -19.26 -11.25
C GLU A 194 11.52 -18.37 -11.83
N ARG A 195 11.19 -17.29 -12.51
CA ARG A 195 12.15 -16.23 -12.89
C ARG A 195 12.62 -15.41 -11.70
N SER A 196 11.85 -15.36 -10.65
CA SER A 196 12.09 -14.63 -9.41
C SER A 196 12.87 -15.44 -8.37
N ALA A 197 13.49 -16.54 -8.73
CA ALA A 197 14.70 -16.98 -8.00
C ALA A 197 15.80 -15.88 -8.05
N SER A 198 15.69 -14.94 -8.99
CA SER A 198 16.45 -13.68 -9.04
C SER A 198 15.61 -12.42 -8.76
N SER A 199 14.29 -12.46 -8.65
CA SER A 199 13.39 -11.34 -8.38
C SER A 199 12.71 -11.50 -7.03
N SER A 200 12.73 -10.48 -6.31
CA SER A 200 12.67 -10.25 -4.88
C SER A 200 11.27 -10.20 -4.23
N CYS A 201 10.22 -10.77 -4.80
CA CYS A 201 8.87 -10.69 -4.24
C CYS A 201 8.23 -12.05 -3.98
N PHE A 202 7.73 -12.28 -2.76
CA PHE A 202 7.04 -13.51 -2.34
C PHE A 202 5.57 -13.26 -2.07
N LEU A 203 4.68 -14.15 -2.56
CA LEU A 203 3.28 -14.16 -2.18
C LEU A 203 3.10 -15.11 -1.00
N THR A 204 2.61 -14.58 0.11
CA THR A 204 2.17 -15.39 1.25
C THR A 204 0.65 -15.36 1.30
N VAL A 205 0.04 -16.55 1.27
CA VAL A 205 -1.40 -16.74 1.31
C VAL A 205 -1.80 -17.17 2.70
N PHE A 206 -2.83 -16.52 3.27
CA PHE A 206 -3.38 -16.87 4.56
C PHE A 206 -4.84 -17.34 4.42
N ARG A 207 -5.26 -18.28 5.27
CA ARG A 207 -6.67 -18.62 5.48
C ARG A 207 -7.17 -17.92 6.73
N SER A 208 -8.37 -17.33 6.62
CA SER A 208 -9.10 -16.63 7.67
C SER A 208 -8.38 -15.41 8.26
N TRP A 209 -8.72 -14.28 7.68
CA TRP A 209 -8.60 -12.99 8.35
C TRP A 209 -9.97 -12.67 8.93
N PRO A 210 -10.22 -12.86 10.24
CA PRO A 210 -11.43 -12.33 10.82
C PRO A 210 -11.39 -10.82 10.61
N SER A 211 -12.48 -10.26 10.10
CA SER A 211 -12.64 -8.82 9.81
C SER A 211 -12.31 -7.88 10.99
N ASN A 212 -12.02 -8.44 12.14
CA ASN A 212 -11.65 -7.77 13.38
C ASN A 212 -10.36 -8.26 14.06
N THR A 213 -9.62 -9.21 13.47
CA THR A 213 -8.39 -9.73 14.08
C THR A 213 -7.23 -9.60 13.11
N PHE A 214 -6.20 -8.89 13.55
CA PHE A 214 -4.93 -8.82 12.86
C PHE A 214 -4.19 -10.14 12.88
N LEU A 215 -3.56 -10.44 11.77
CA LEU A 215 -2.57 -11.46 11.57
C LEU A 215 -1.75 -11.72 12.82
N HIS A 216 -1.79 -12.95 13.32
CA HIS A 216 -0.62 -13.56 13.89
C HIS A 216 0.31 -13.84 12.69
N ILE A 217 0.99 -12.81 12.22
CA ILE A 217 2.25 -13.04 11.55
C ILE A 217 3.17 -13.45 12.70
N GLU A 218 3.38 -14.75 12.88
CA GLU A 218 4.70 -15.18 13.23
C GLU A 218 5.56 -14.71 12.05
N MET A 219 5.99 -13.45 12.14
CA MET A 219 7.19 -13.08 11.42
C MET A 219 8.22 -14.05 12.02
N PRO A 220 8.73 -15.03 11.28
CA PRO A 220 9.95 -15.66 11.72
C PRO A 220 10.84 -14.46 12.00
N LEU A 221 11.31 -14.35 13.24
CA LEU A 221 12.34 -13.40 13.65
C LEU A 221 13.22 -13.24 12.44
N ILE A 222 13.20 -12.08 11.80
CA ILE A 222 13.87 -11.88 10.53
C ILE A 222 15.23 -12.48 10.74
N PRO A 223 15.54 -13.71 10.26
CA PRO A 223 16.89 -14.21 10.30
C PRO A 223 17.61 -13.14 9.50
N ALA A 224 18.73 -12.70 10.01
CA ALA A 224 19.66 -11.95 9.20
C ALA A 224 19.77 -12.75 7.90
N PHE A 225 19.08 -12.30 6.86
CA PHE A 225 19.25 -12.85 5.52
C PHE A 225 20.62 -12.36 5.09
N GLU A 226 21.61 -13.26 5.27
CA GLU A 226 22.87 -13.19 4.54
C GLU A 226 22.62 -13.11 3.04
#